data_5735c2ab572c439e1e451aa384c23859
#
_entry.id   5735c2ab572c439e1e451aa384c23859
#
_cell.length_a   1.000
_cell.length_b   1.000
_cell.length_c   1.000
_cell.angle_alpha   90.00
_cell.angle_beta   90.00
_cell.angle_gamma   90.00
#
_symmetry.space_group_name_H-M   'P 1'
#
loop_
_entity.id
_entity.type
_entity.pdbx_description
1 polymer ?
#
loop_
_entity_poly.entity_id
_entity_poly.type
_entity_poly.pdbx_seq_one_letter_code
_entity_poly.pdbx_strand_id
1 'polypeptide(L)'
;MIQLKSINKRYLHEHVLDNISCTLPDIGFVSLIGPSGCGKSTLLHIIAGLDDDYSGEVIYKDKKISIIFQDFHLIPWLSITNNIRLYDYFHKSSYILDETLTKQFKKTPVSALSLGQRQRTAIERALYYDPDIILCDEPTASLDPDNAKRVLQILKERSHSSLVLFVSHDETSVKQYSDRIIEMKDGYIIKDTVIQKTEVYPKDNHCNNKRYHFPILKLTIQSFLSSRKRLFQMSFALSIALLCMMMTFTFTFSFRNTIYQYLSSLIPQKSITYKLRNDDPLSLTHFNEATYHYLNLDDYNLMGISHNSQRYQKNEVLFISDDTSYASQYIYGRAPQNNDEIAVPLSTARKLAQNKKVNSLLNTPWTIYYKYQLKIKGIEVKIVGISPQTYNYDAFYMYEFANYHWIESLFNQTPTARYGMLKYKADKSIINSLKKNYPEYEFKTMGESTKKTLNDNMNRIQMILVVFSILTIISSIFMIMEIMILHAMHLKKDHAIMKAYGEKNKHIFKMSFYQCLILHSYSYLTASLILLGIMKVMNQIIPQITDFPMHLTFQPLIMLLLWTGSFVLVCFSTLFSILYIIKLNPSRILKMR
;
A
#
# COMPACT_ATOMS: atom_id res chain seq x y z
N MET A 1 42.66 25.39 -19.57
CA MET A 1 43.45 25.73 -18.39
C MET A 1 42.57 25.64 -17.17
N ILE A 2 43.00 24.91 -16.13
CA ILE A 2 42.33 24.84 -14.82
C ILE A 2 43.10 25.75 -13.87
N GLN A 3 42.40 26.64 -13.16
CA GLN A 3 42.98 27.46 -12.12
C GLN A 3 42.41 27.08 -10.78
N LEU A 4 43.28 26.73 -9.84
CA LEU A 4 42.99 26.54 -8.43
C LEU A 4 43.41 27.79 -7.69
N LYS A 5 42.50 28.41 -6.93
CA LYS A 5 42.77 29.63 -6.16
C LYS A 5 42.45 29.42 -4.70
N SER A 6 43.44 29.41 -3.86
CA SER A 6 43.33 29.33 -2.39
C SER A 6 42.39 28.24 -1.91
N ILE A 7 42.52 27.02 -2.45
CA ILE A 7 41.68 25.89 -2.06
C ILE A 7 42.04 25.44 -0.66
N ASN A 8 41.03 25.47 0.24
CA ASN A 8 41.15 24.96 1.60
C ASN A 8 40.05 23.93 1.88
N LYS A 9 40.43 22.84 2.54
CA LYS A 9 39.49 21.77 2.93
C LYS A 9 39.79 21.27 4.33
N ARG A 10 38.69 21.15 5.14
CA ARG A 10 38.74 20.53 6.47
C ARG A 10 37.74 19.38 6.55
N TYR A 11 38.15 18.30 7.24
CA TYR A 11 37.24 17.24 7.67
C TYR A 11 37.20 17.23 9.21
N LEU A 12 36.07 17.56 9.81
CA LEU A 12 35.90 17.71 11.26
C LEU A 12 36.92 18.72 11.83
N HIS A 13 38.04 18.23 12.38
CA HIS A 13 39.10 19.04 13.00
C HIS A 13 40.41 18.98 12.26
N GLU A 14 40.51 18.22 11.16
CA GLU A 14 41.77 18.02 10.42
C GLU A 14 41.78 18.87 9.15
N HIS A 15 42.88 19.64 8.97
CA HIS A 15 43.17 20.36 7.73
C HIS A 15 43.74 19.37 6.71
N VAL A 16 43.06 19.18 5.60
CA VAL A 16 43.52 18.25 4.54
C VAL A 16 44.12 18.98 3.35
N LEU A 17 43.62 20.17 3.03
CA LEU A 17 44.19 21.05 2.03
C LEU A 17 44.30 22.45 2.62
N ASP A 18 45.40 23.10 2.42
CA ASP A 18 45.67 24.44 2.93
C ASP A 18 46.27 25.32 1.83
N ASN A 19 45.49 26.34 1.45
CA ASN A 19 45.84 27.39 0.48
C ASN A 19 46.45 26.86 -0.84
N ILE A 20 45.89 25.78 -1.40
CA ILE A 20 46.34 25.22 -2.67
C ILE A 20 46.01 26.20 -3.80
N SER A 21 47.04 26.72 -4.44
CA SER A 21 46.96 27.57 -5.61
C SER A 21 47.87 27.08 -6.69
N CYS A 22 47.32 26.65 -7.83
CA CYS A 22 48.12 26.28 -8.98
C CYS A 22 47.29 26.38 -10.28
N THR A 23 48.02 26.42 -11.40
CA THR A 23 47.40 26.46 -12.72
C THR A 23 47.82 25.20 -13.48
N LEU A 24 46.83 24.40 -13.92
CA LEU A 24 47.06 23.21 -14.73
C LEU A 24 46.85 23.52 -16.22
N PRO A 25 47.64 22.89 -17.12
CA PRO A 25 47.52 23.11 -18.57
C PRO A 25 46.19 22.55 -19.13
N ASP A 26 45.89 22.86 -20.38
CA ASP A 26 44.74 22.28 -21.09
C ASP A 26 44.97 20.83 -21.51
N ILE A 27 46.19 20.47 -21.77
CA ILE A 27 46.67 19.16 -22.22
C ILE A 27 47.97 18.80 -21.51
N GLY A 28 48.29 17.52 -21.47
CA GLY A 28 49.53 17.01 -20.93
C GLY A 28 49.34 16.01 -19.80
N PHE A 29 50.40 15.34 -19.43
CA PHE A 29 50.46 14.36 -18.36
C PHE A 29 51.03 15.00 -17.09
N VAL A 30 50.18 15.36 -16.15
CA VAL A 30 50.61 16.00 -14.89
C VAL A 30 50.47 14.98 -13.77
N SER A 31 51.60 14.68 -13.10
CA SER A 31 51.56 13.79 -11.94
C SER A 31 51.54 14.56 -10.63
N LEU A 32 50.69 14.06 -9.71
CA LEU A 32 50.55 14.55 -8.34
C LEU A 32 51.11 13.49 -7.39
N ILE A 33 52.23 13.78 -6.74
CA ILE A 33 52.94 12.87 -5.84
C ILE A 33 52.99 13.39 -4.40
N GLY A 34 53.24 12.51 -3.45
CA GLY A 34 53.34 12.85 -2.02
C GLY A 34 52.93 11.70 -1.11
N PRO A 35 53.17 11.79 0.20
CA PRO A 35 52.82 10.73 1.14
C PRO A 35 51.32 10.44 1.20
N SER A 36 50.98 9.25 1.70
CA SER A 36 49.54 8.91 1.93
C SER A 36 48.93 9.89 2.94
N GLY A 37 47.69 10.31 2.66
CA GLY A 37 46.95 11.26 3.53
C GLY A 37 47.23 12.75 3.26
N CYS A 38 48.21 13.13 2.43
CA CYS A 38 48.52 14.56 2.19
C CYS A 38 47.49 15.33 1.35
N GLY A 39 46.31 14.75 1.01
CA GLY A 39 45.22 15.46 0.36
C GLY A 39 45.05 15.24 -1.16
N LYS A 40 45.86 14.41 -1.83
CA LYS A 40 45.85 14.21 -3.31
C LYS A 40 44.44 13.81 -3.85
N SER A 41 43.88 12.74 -3.32
CA SER A 41 42.55 12.27 -3.73
C SER A 41 41.44 13.29 -3.39
N THR A 42 41.59 14.04 -2.31
CA THR A 42 40.64 15.11 -1.94
C THR A 42 40.72 16.24 -2.98
N LEU A 43 41.90 16.63 -3.42
CA LEU A 43 42.10 17.63 -4.47
C LEU A 43 41.49 17.16 -5.79
N LEU A 44 41.68 15.88 -6.17
CA LEU A 44 41.04 15.30 -7.35
C LEU A 44 39.51 15.39 -7.27
N HIS A 45 38.90 15.04 -6.12
CA HIS A 45 37.46 15.07 -5.94
C HIS A 45 36.90 16.50 -6.02
N ILE A 46 37.64 17.50 -5.53
CA ILE A 46 37.27 18.93 -5.66
C ILE A 46 37.31 19.34 -7.13
N ILE A 47 38.38 19.02 -7.86
CA ILE A 47 38.52 19.32 -9.30
C ILE A 47 37.40 18.62 -10.12
N ALA A 48 37.03 17.39 -9.71
CA ALA A 48 35.94 16.64 -10.35
C ALA A 48 34.53 17.20 -10.05
N GLY A 49 34.39 18.18 -9.14
CA GLY A 49 33.07 18.70 -8.69
C GLY A 49 32.29 17.68 -7.86
N LEU A 50 32.97 16.72 -7.23
CA LEU A 50 32.34 15.70 -6.36
C LEU A 50 32.33 16.11 -4.89
N ASP A 51 33.10 17.11 -4.52
CA ASP A 51 33.15 17.69 -3.18
C ASP A 51 32.96 19.21 -3.28
N ASP A 52 31.86 19.72 -2.80
CA ASP A 52 31.48 21.14 -2.84
C ASP A 52 31.78 21.85 -1.50
N ASP A 53 32.21 21.09 -0.46
CA ASP A 53 32.45 21.58 0.89
C ASP A 53 33.92 21.99 1.04
N TYR A 54 34.32 23.06 0.36
CA TYR A 54 35.67 23.65 0.44
C TYR A 54 35.56 25.19 0.30
N SER A 55 36.63 25.90 0.67
CA SER A 55 36.78 27.32 0.39
C SER A 55 37.82 27.55 -0.70
N GLY A 56 37.73 28.67 -1.42
CA GLY A 56 38.52 28.99 -2.61
C GLY A 56 37.72 28.78 -3.90
N GLU A 57 38.41 28.81 -5.02
CA GLU A 57 37.78 28.71 -6.34
C GLU A 57 38.51 27.72 -7.25
N VAL A 58 37.73 26.87 -7.94
CA VAL A 58 38.18 26.02 -9.06
C VAL A 58 37.60 26.59 -10.34
N ILE A 59 38.41 27.11 -11.22
CA ILE A 59 37.98 27.78 -12.45
C ILE A 59 38.38 26.91 -13.65
N TYR A 60 37.38 26.41 -14.36
CA TYR A 60 37.52 25.79 -15.69
C TYR A 60 36.22 26.04 -16.47
N LYS A 61 36.33 26.25 -17.80
CA LYS A 61 35.17 26.62 -18.63
C LYS A 61 34.77 25.45 -19.51
N ASP A 62 33.49 25.01 -19.37
CA ASP A 62 32.86 23.99 -20.24
C ASP A 62 33.67 22.74 -20.57
N LYS A 63 34.47 22.23 -19.60
CA LYS A 63 35.33 21.05 -19.78
C LYS A 63 34.57 19.77 -19.36
N LYS A 64 34.71 18.73 -20.18
CA LYS A 64 34.27 17.38 -19.84
C LYS A 64 35.29 16.72 -18.92
N ILE A 65 34.91 16.43 -17.70
CA ILE A 65 35.82 15.81 -16.70
C ILE A 65 35.41 14.34 -16.53
N SER A 66 36.41 13.47 -16.51
CA SER A 66 36.25 12.07 -16.13
C SER A 66 37.18 11.72 -14.99
N ILE A 67 36.77 10.72 -14.19
CA ILE A 67 37.54 10.25 -13.04
C ILE A 67 37.67 8.74 -13.05
N ILE A 68 38.89 8.25 -12.82
CA ILE A 68 39.23 6.86 -12.56
C ILE A 68 39.50 6.74 -11.07
N PHE A 69 38.63 6.08 -10.36
CA PHE A 69 38.70 5.90 -8.91
C PHE A 69 39.61 4.73 -8.54
N GLN A 70 40.26 4.78 -7.39
CA GLN A 70 41.07 3.69 -6.83
C GLN A 70 40.26 2.38 -6.66
N ASP A 71 39.00 2.45 -6.18
CA ASP A 71 38.13 1.29 -5.97
C ASP A 71 37.23 0.96 -7.20
N PHE A 72 37.56 1.49 -8.38
CA PHE A 72 36.88 1.32 -9.68
C PHE A 72 35.41 1.73 -9.73
N HIS A 73 34.68 1.58 -8.67
CA HIS A 73 33.28 1.94 -8.52
C HIS A 73 32.41 1.56 -9.74
N LEU A 74 32.51 0.29 -10.16
CA LEU A 74 31.59 -0.27 -11.16
C LEU A 74 30.24 -0.53 -10.51
N ILE A 75 29.16 -0.29 -11.26
CA ILE A 75 27.81 -0.60 -10.81
C ILE A 75 27.55 -2.10 -11.02
N PRO A 76 27.40 -2.91 -9.94
CA PRO A 76 27.46 -4.37 -10.03
C PRO A 76 26.35 -5.00 -10.87
N TRP A 77 25.19 -4.35 -10.94
CA TRP A 77 24.03 -4.83 -11.67
C TRP A 77 23.98 -4.37 -13.14
N LEU A 78 24.88 -3.51 -13.57
CA LEU A 78 25.05 -3.18 -14.98
C LEU A 78 26.00 -4.18 -15.66
N SER A 79 25.72 -4.46 -16.93
CA SER A 79 26.70 -5.15 -17.76
C SER A 79 27.97 -4.29 -17.95
N ILE A 80 29.07 -4.91 -18.37
CA ILE A 80 30.32 -4.18 -18.67
C ILE A 80 30.05 -3.08 -19.69
N THR A 81 29.39 -3.39 -20.79
CA THR A 81 29.00 -2.40 -21.81
C THR A 81 28.17 -1.26 -21.26
N ASN A 82 27.21 -1.55 -20.36
CA ASN A 82 26.37 -0.51 -19.77
C ASN A 82 27.12 0.30 -18.70
N ASN A 83 28.10 -0.28 -18.01
CA ASN A 83 29.01 0.46 -17.14
C ASN A 83 29.87 1.43 -17.95
N ILE A 84 30.42 1.00 -19.09
CA ILE A 84 31.23 1.85 -19.98
C ILE A 84 30.35 2.96 -20.55
N ARG A 85 29.13 2.64 -20.98
CA ARG A 85 28.15 3.58 -21.56
C ARG A 85 27.31 4.31 -20.51
N LEU A 86 27.76 4.39 -19.26
CA LEU A 86 26.98 5.02 -18.19
C LEU A 86 26.62 6.48 -18.51
N TYR A 87 27.50 7.19 -19.18
CA TYR A 87 27.29 8.57 -19.62
C TYR A 87 26.10 8.74 -20.59
N ASP A 88 25.83 7.76 -21.46
CA ASP A 88 24.73 7.81 -22.44
C ASP A 88 23.33 7.82 -21.81
N TYR A 89 23.21 7.40 -20.55
CA TYR A 89 21.94 7.47 -19.83
C TYR A 89 21.56 8.90 -19.43
N PHE A 90 22.56 9.78 -19.27
CA PHE A 90 22.36 11.13 -18.78
C PHE A 90 22.56 12.20 -19.83
N HIS A 91 23.34 11.88 -20.87
CA HIS A 91 23.71 12.77 -21.95
C HIS A 91 23.49 12.11 -23.31
N LYS A 92 23.21 12.93 -24.33
CA LYS A 92 23.22 12.46 -25.71
C LYS A 92 24.67 12.37 -26.18
N SER A 93 25.15 11.16 -26.40
CA SER A 93 26.51 10.87 -26.85
C SER A 93 26.53 10.43 -28.32
N SER A 94 27.59 10.77 -29.04
CA SER A 94 27.85 10.38 -30.44
C SER A 94 29.10 9.51 -30.60
N TYR A 95 29.65 8.99 -29.49
CA TYR A 95 30.90 8.24 -29.53
C TYR A 95 30.72 6.77 -29.88
N ILE A 96 31.68 6.22 -30.62
CA ILE A 96 31.82 4.79 -30.87
C ILE A 96 32.59 4.17 -29.71
N LEU A 97 32.06 3.06 -29.22
CA LEU A 97 32.74 2.26 -28.21
C LEU A 97 33.97 1.58 -28.84
N ASP A 98 35.14 2.04 -28.53
CA ASP A 98 36.40 1.32 -28.81
C ASP A 98 36.64 0.36 -27.64
N GLU A 99 36.20 -0.89 -27.78
CA GLU A 99 36.27 -1.90 -26.71
C GLU A 99 37.61 -2.60 -26.64
N THR A 100 38.70 -1.87 -26.86
CA THR A 100 40.05 -2.46 -26.96
C THR A 100 40.48 -3.17 -25.65
N LEU A 101 40.09 -2.63 -24.50
CA LEU A 101 40.46 -3.15 -23.20
C LEU A 101 39.55 -4.26 -22.67
N THR A 102 38.27 -4.27 -23.08
CA THR A 102 37.24 -5.16 -22.51
C THR A 102 36.68 -6.21 -23.47
N LYS A 103 37.10 -6.19 -24.75
CA LYS A 103 36.64 -7.07 -25.81
C LYS A 103 36.61 -8.56 -25.43
N GLN A 104 37.64 -9.03 -24.72
CA GLN A 104 37.80 -10.44 -24.36
C GLN A 104 36.79 -10.93 -23.29
N PHE A 105 36.28 -10.04 -22.40
CA PHE A 105 35.43 -10.40 -21.26
C PHE A 105 34.11 -9.63 -21.23
N LYS A 106 33.72 -9.02 -22.32
CA LYS A 106 32.50 -8.20 -22.45
C LYS A 106 31.21 -8.88 -21.97
N LYS A 107 31.11 -10.20 -22.10
CA LYS A 107 29.94 -10.99 -21.67
C LYS A 107 29.99 -11.43 -20.22
N THR A 108 31.12 -11.24 -19.54
CA THR A 108 31.31 -11.63 -18.13
C THR A 108 30.52 -10.68 -17.22
N PRO A 109 29.76 -11.17 -16.22
CA PRO A 109 29.11 -10.29 -15.26
C PRO A 109 30.15 -9.55 -14.41
N VAL A 110 29.84 -8.31 -14.02
CA VAL A 110 30.77 -7.46 -13.25
C VAL A 110 31.21 -8.13 -11.94
N SER A 111 30.34 -8.92 -11.32
CA SER A 111 30.64 -9.66 -10.08
C SER A 111 31.73 -10.74 -10.26
N ALA A 112 31.87 -11.27 -11.46
CA ALA A 112 32.85 -12.33 -11.78
C ALA A 112 34.16 -11.80 -12.39
N LEU A 113 34.31 -10.47 -12.53
CA LEU A 113 35.54 -9.87 -13.04
C LEU A 113 36.69 -9.97 -12.04
N SER A 114 37.88 -10.31 -12.55
CA SER A 114 39.12 -10.13 -11.79
C SER A 114 39.40 -8.64 -11.49
N LEU A 115 40.26 -8.37 -10.54
CA LEU A 115 40.60 -7.00 -10.15
C LEU A 115 41.11 -6.19 -11.36
N GLY A 116 42.05 -6.74 -12.14
CA GLY A 116 42.56 -6.10 -13.35
C GLY A 116 41.51 -5.92 -14.45
N GLN A 117 40.51 -6.85 -14.58
CA GLN A 117 39.40 -6.67 -15.52
C GLN A 117 38.45 -5.54 -15.09
N ARG A 118 38.19 -5.42 -13.77
CA ARG A 118 37.40 -4.29 -13.23
C ARG A 118 38.08 -2.97 -13.51
N GLN A 119 39.40 -2.89 -13.30
CA GLN A 119 40.18 -1.69 -13.55
C GLN A 119 40.16 -1.29 -15.02
N ARG A 120 40.39 -2.23 -15.95
CA ARG A 120 40.30 -1.97 -17.40
C ARG A 120 38.90 -1.46 -17.79
N THR A 121 37.83 -2.04 -17.22
CA THR A 121 36.46 -1.55 -17.44
C THR A 121 36.26 -0.12 -16.95
N ALA A 122 36.81 0.23 -15.78
CA ALA A 122 36.74 1.58 -15.21
C ALA A 122 37.50 2.60 -16.06
N ILE A 123 38.66 2.22 -16.60
CA ILE A 123 39.48 3.06 -17.47
C ILE A 123 38.71 3.29 -18.80
N GLU A 124 38.22 2.24 -19.43
CA GLU A 124 37.45 2.35 -20.68
C GLU A 124 36.20 3.19 -20.51
N ARG A 125 35.50 3.05 -19.35
CA ARG A 125 34.37 3.93 -18.98
C ARG A 125 34.80 5.40 -18.91
N ALA A 126 35.95 5.68 -18.29
CA ALA A 126 36.44 7.04 -18.14
C ALA A 126 36.82 7.68 -19.49
N LEU A 127 37.31 6.89 -20.43
CA LEU A 127 37.76 7.36 -21.75
C LEU A 127 36.61 7.42 -22.77
N TYR A 128 35.48 6.76 -22.50
CA TYR A 128 34.40 6.52 -23.45
C TYR A 128 33.81 7.77 -24.12
N TYR A 129 33.64 8.87 -23.39
CA TYR A 129 33.02 10.09 -23.96
C TYR A 129 34.02 11.20 -24.32
N ASP A 130 35.30 10.82 -24.50
CA ASP A 130 36.40 11.69 -24.93
C ASP A 130 36.51 12.95 -24.03
N PRO A 131 36.91 12.77 -22.75
CA PRO A 131 36.99 13.86 -21.79
C PRO A 131 38.11 14.84 -22.14
N ASP A 132 37.95 16.10 -21.72
CA ASP A 132 38.98 17.12 -21.80
C ASP A 132 39.97 16.99 -20.63
N ILE A 133 39.49 16.42 -19.51
CA ILE A 133 40.26 16.23 -18.28
C ILE A 133 40.01 14.81 -17.77
N ILE A 134 41.07 14.08 -17.55
CA ILE A 134 41.07 12.72 -17.01
C ILE A 134 41.78 12.76 -15.65
N LEU A 135 41.02 12.54 -14.57
CA LEU A 135 41.53 12.48 -13.23
C LEU A 135 41.75 11.02 -12.84
N CYS A 136 42.97 10.67 -12.43
CA CYS A 136 43.35 9.29 -12.13
C CYS A 136 43.84 9.17 -10.68
N ASP A 137 43.08 8.46 -9.85
CA ASP A 137 43.44 8.19 -8.45
C ASP A 137 44.01 6.76 -8.34
N GLU A 138 45.36 6.64 -8.39
CA GLU A 138 46.11 5.38 -8.32
C GLU A 138 45.62 4.28 -9.32
N PRO A 139 45.47 4.57 -10.62
CA PRO A 139 44.83 3.68 -11.58
C PRO A 139 45.62 2.40 -11.90
N THR A 140 46.84 2.25 -11.41
CA THR A 140 47.71 1.11 -11.69
C THR A 140 48.04 0.28 -10.45
N ALA A 141 47.63 0.69 -9.26
CA ALA A 141 48.02 0.08 -7.97
C ALA A 141 47.65 -1.42 -7.84
N SER A 142 46.63 -1.89 -8.57
CA SER A 142 46.14 -3.27 -8.50
C SER A 142 46.43 -4.10 -9.77
N LEU A 143 47.32 -3.62 -10.65
CA LEU A 143 47.67 -4.30 -11.89
C LEU A 143 49.01 -4.98 -11.80
N ASP A 144 49.15 -6.06 -12.54
CA ASP A 144 50.47 -6.61 -12.88
C ASP A 144 51.25 -5.63 -13.77
N PRO A 145 52.59 -5.71 -13.78
CA PRO A 145 53.44 -4.73 -14.46
C PRO A 145 53.11 -4.51 -15.94
N ASP A 146 52.78 -5.57 -16.67
CA ASP A 146 52.48 -5.48 -18.11
C ASP A 146 51.17 -4.73 -18.36
N ASN A 147 50.12 -5.03 -17.59
CA ASN A 147 48.84 -4.31 -17.68
C ASN A 147 48.96 -2.86 -17.18
N ALA A 148 49.76 -2.60 -16.12
CA ALA A 148 50.04 -1.25 -15.65
C ALA A 148 50.73 -0.41 -16.73
N LYS A 149 51.77 -0.96 -17.38
CA LYS A 149 52.47 -0.31 -18.50
C LYS A 149 51.54 0.02 -19.66
N ARG A 150 50.67 -0.92 -20.02
CA ARG A 150 49.68 -0.71 -21.09
C ARG A 150 48.68 0.42 -20.77
N VAL A 151 48.20 0.49 -19.55
CA VAL A 151 47.31 1.57 -19.08
C VAL A 151 48.03 2.92 -19.13
N LEU A 152 49.27 2.98 -18.64
CA LEU A 152 50.05 4.21 -18.66
C LEU A 152 50.31 4.71 -20.09
N GLN A 153 50.57 3.80 -21.04
CA GLN A 153 50.74 4.14 -22.45
C GLN A 153 49.47 4.77 -23.01
N ILE A 154 48.27 4.16 -22.77
CA ILE A 154 47.00 4.70 -23.20
C ILE A 154 46.74 6.09 -22.59
N LEU A 155 47.01 6.28 -21.29
CA LEU A 155 46.84 7.59 -20.64
C LEU A 155 47.84 8.62 -21.21
N LYS A 156 49.06 8.20 -21.53
CA LYS A 156 50.07 9.08 -22.16
C LYS A 156 49.64 9.49 -23.57
N GLU A 157 49.15 8.56 -24.39
CA GLU A 157 48.60 8.88 -25.71
C GLU A 157 47.44 9.89 -25.60
N ARG A 158 46.53 9.69 -24.63
CA ARG A 158 45.43 10.63 -24.37
C ARG A 158 45.89 11.99 -23.87
N SER A 159 47.04 12.07 -23.21
CA SER A 159 47.56 13.35 -22.70
C SER A 159 47.95 14.34 -23.81
N HIS A 160 48.14 13.90 -25.05
CA HIS A 160 48.41 14.76 -26.20
C HIS A 160 47.15 15.58 -26.63
N SER A 161 45.94 15.15 -26.23
CA SER A 161 44.69 15.82 -26.57
C SER A 161 43.82 16.23 -25.36
N SER A 162 44.19 15.77 -24.16
CA SER A 162 43.46 16.00 -22.90
C SER A 162 44.45 16.23 -21.76
N LEU A 163 44.00 16.87 -20.67
CA LEU A 163 44.77 16.90 -19.43
C LEU A 163 44.58 15.57 -18.68
N VAL A 164 45.67 14.86 -18.42
CA VAL A 164 45.70 13.71 -17.53
C VAL A 164 46.35 14.15 -16.20
N LEU A 165 45.55 14.17 -15.12
CA LEU A 165 46.03 14.38 -13.76
C LEU A 165 46.16 13.05 -13.04
N PHE A 166 47.38 12.59 -12.84
CA PHE A 166 47.72 11.24 -12.40
C PHE A 166 48.28 11.24 -10.97
N VAL A 167 47.58 10.60 -10.05
CA VAL A 167 48.07 10.37 -8.69
C VAL A 167 48.69 8.98 -8.62
N SER A 168 49.94 8.90 -8.14
CA SER A 168 50.66 7.65 -7.94
C SER A 168 51.71 7.76 -6.86
N HIS A 169 52.06 6.61 -6.27
CA HIS A 169 53.20 6.43 -5.37
C HIS A 169 54.40 5.81 -6.10
N ASP A 170 54.22 5.36 -7.35
CA ASP A 170 55.30 4.76 -8.15
C ASP A 170 56.14 5.85 -8.84
N GLU A 171 57.30 6.18 -8.23
CA GLU A 171 58.20 7.18 -8.77
C GLU A 171 58.74 6.82 -10.15
N THR A 172 58.85 5.53 -10.50
CA THR A 172 59.39 5.10 -11.78
C THR A 172 58.43 5.43 -12.92
N SER A 173 57.18 5.11 -12.76
CA SER A 173 56.10 5.47 -13.70
C SER A 173 55.94 6.99 -13.81
N VAL A 174 56.01 7.71 -12.69
CA VAL A 174 55.92 9.17 -12.67
C VAL A 174 57.04 9.80 -13.49
N LYS A 175 58.30 9.41 -13.27
CA LYS A 175 59.46 9.94 -14.01
C LYS A 175 59.41 9.62 -15.50
N GLN A 176 58.86 8.47 -15.89
CA GLN A 176 58.80 8.01 -17.28
C GLN A 176 57.72 8.69 -18.12
N TYR A 177 56.52 8.95 -17.54
CA TYR A 177 55.38 9.38 -18.31
C TYR A 177 54.96 10.84 -18.11
N SER A 178 55.45 11.52 -17.03
CA SER A 178 55.01 12.86 -16.70
C SER A 178 55.67 13.96 -17.52
N ASP A 179 54.86 14.92 -17.95
CA ASP A 179 55.33 16.19 -18.50
C ASP A 179 55.60 17.23 -17.38
N ARG A 180 54.87 17.08 -16.26
CA ARG A 180 54.98 17.95 -15.08
C ARG A 180 54.69 17.14 -13.83
N ILE A 181 55.46 17.42 -12.76
CA ILE A 181 55.30 16.78 -11.46
C ILE A 181 55.03 17.85 -10.41
N ILE A 182 53.90 17.66 -9.69
CA ILE A 182 53.51 18.49 -8.55
C ILE A 182 53.63 17.63 -7.30
N GLU A 183 54.46 18.06 -6.35
CA GLU A 183 54.71 17.37 -5.09
C GLU A 183 53.87 18.03 -3.97
N MET A 184 53.09 17.21 -3.27
CA MET A 184 52.27 17.65 -2.14
C MET A 184 52.76 17.04 -0.83
N LYS A 185 52.72 17.83 0.25
CA LYS A 185 52.99 17.37 1.62
C LYS A 185 52.13 18.17 2.60
N ASP A 186 51.53 17.49 3.57
CA ASP A 186 50.74 18.07 4.66
C ASP A 186 49.68 19.11 4.19
N GLY A 187 49.06 18.85 3.05
CA GLY A 187 48.03 19.75 2.48
C GLY A 187 48.56 20.90 1.62
N TYR A 188 49.88 21.03 1.41
CA TYR A 188 50.51 22.08 0.63
C TYR A 188 51.18 21.53 -0.63
N ILE A 189 51.31 22.38 -1.66
CA ILE A 189 52.23 22.13 -2.80
C ILE A 189 53.60 22.57 -2.37
N ILE A 190 54.57 21.62 -2.30
CA ILE A 190 55.94 21.92 -1.89
C ILE A 190 56.88 22.10 -3.07
N LYS A 191 56.56 21.46 -4.21
CA LYS A 191 57.38 21.57 -5.41
C LYS A 191 56.55 21.41 -6.66
N ASP A 192 56.90 22.13 -7.72
CA ASP A 192 56.23 22.09 -9.00
C ASP A 192 57.30 22.15 -10.11
N THR A 193 57.43 21.06 -10.85
CA THR A 193 58.54 20.87 -11.82
C THR A 193 57.98 20.50 -13.18
N VAL A 194 58.28 21.29 -14.20
CA VAL A 194 57.97 20.98 -15.61
C VAL A 194 59.17 20.22 -16.18
N ILE A 195 58.93 19.01 -16.70
CA ILE A 195 59.97 18.12 -17.26
C ILE A 195 60.07 18.33 -18.78
N GLN A 196 58.93 18.29 -19.48
CA GLN A 196 58.85 18.40 -20.91
C GLN A 196 57.63 19.26 -21.33
N LYS A 197 57.70 19.89 -22.50
CA LYS A 197 56.51 20.47 -23.12
C LYS A 197 55.77 19.40 -23.91
N THR A 198 54.46 19.23 -23.65
CA THR A 198 53.62 18.26 -24.33
C THR A 198 53.48 18.64 -25.80
N GLU A 199 53.71 17.70 -26.71
CA GLU A 199 53.38 17.85 -28.12
C GLU A 199 51.85 17.82 -28.30
N VAL A 200 51.32 18.79 -29.00
CA VAL A 200 49.85 18.97 -29.22
C VAL A 200 49.44 18.23 -30.46
N TYR A 201 48.59 17.23 -30.31
CA TYR A 201 47.91 16.61 -31.46
C TYR A 201 46.45 17.06 -31.51
N PRO A 202 45.92 17.38 -32.69
CA PRO A 202 44.52 17.73 -32.82
C PRO A 202 43.64 16.53 -32.41
N LYS A 203 42.57 16.78 -31.68
CA LYS A 203 41.57 15.76 -31.37
C LYS A 203 40.96 15.25 -32.67
N ASP A 204 41.12 13.95 -32.95
CA ASP A 204 40.38 13.30 -34.00
C ASP A 204 38.88 13.30 -33.64
N ASN A 205 38.13 14.15 -34.29
CA ASN A 205 36.66 14.23 -34.11
C ASN A 205 35.99 13.00 -34.73
N HIS A 206 36.14 11.84 -34.13
CA HIS A 206 35.36 10.65 -34.48
C HIS A 206 33.92 10.80 -34.01
N CYS A 207 33.23 11.85 -34.49
CA CYS A 207 31.80 12.03 -34.27
C CYS A 207 31.03 11.13 -35.24
N ASN A 208 30.59 9.98 -34.78
CA ASN A 208 29.57 9.22 -35.48
C ASN A 208 28.20 9.88 -35.20
N ASN A 209 27.44 10.22 -36.28
CA ASN A 209 26.15 10.90 -36.18
C ASN A 209 25.01 10.10 -35.48
N LYS A 210 25.29 8.94 -34.91
CA LYS A 210 24.32 8.15 -34.16
C LYS A 210 24.24 8.67 -32.73
N ARG A 211 23.19 9.40 -32.43
CA ARG A 211 22.86 9.86 -31.09
C ARG A 211 22.31 8.66 -30.28
N TYR A 212 23.07 8.18 -29.33
CA TYR A 212 22.62 7.17 -28.38
C TYR A 212 21.99 7.87 -27.17
N HIS A 213 20.77 7.46 -26.83
CA HIS A 213 20.12 7.87 -25.60
C HIS A 213 19.40 6.66 -25.02
N PHE A 214 19.86 6.20 -23.88
CA PHE A 214 19.18 5.10 -23.20
C PHE A 214 18.06 5.63 -22.28
N PRO A 215 16.86 5.04 -22.33
CA PRO A 215 15.78 5.48 -21.46
C PRO A 215 16.11 5.16 -20.01
N ILE A 216 15.92 6.13 -19.11
CA ILE A 216 16.11 5.97 -17.66
C ILE A 216 15.24 4.84 -17.10
N LEU A 217 14.07 4.60 -17.70
CA LEU A 217 13.20 3.48 -17.35
C LEU A 217 13.91 2.11 -17.47
N LYS A 218 14.72 1.93 -18.54
CA LYS A 218 15.52 0.70 -18.72
C LYS A 218 16.55 0.52 -17.60
N LEU A 219 17.21 1.61 -17.22
CA LEU A 219 18.17 1.62 -16.10
C LEU A 219 17.46 1.26 -14.79
N THR A 220 16.29 1.83 -14.56
CA THR A 220 15.45 1.55 -13.39
C THR A 220 15.05 0.07 -13.32
N ILE A 221 14.56 -0.49 -14.41
CA ILE A 221 14.15 -1.91 -14.47
C ILE A 221 15.36 -2.83 -14.23
N GLN A 222 16.53 -2.53 -14.79
CA GLN A 222 17.74 -3.32 -14.57
C GLN A 222 18.19 -3.28 -13.10
N SER A 223 18.20 -2.10 -12.48
CA SER A 223 18.45 -1.93 -11.03
C SER A 223 17.49 -2.77 -10.20
N PHE A 224 16.23 -2.76 -10.55
CA PHE A 224 15.18 -3.52 -9.88
C PHE A 224 15.39 -5.03 -9.98
N LEU A 225 15.61 -5.54 -11.19
CA LEU A 225 15.76 -7.00 -11.44
C LEU A 225 17.04 -7.59 -10.83
N SER A 226 18.05 -6.77 -10.56
CA SER A 226 19.33 -7.24 -9.99
C SER A 226 19.24 -7.61 -8.51
N SER A 227 18.31 -7.04 -7.78
CA SER A 227 18.18 -7.21 -6.33
C SER A 227 16.88 -7.98 -5.93
N ARG A 228 16.60 -9.10 -6.62
CA ARG A 228 15.35 -9.88 -6.49
C ARG A 228 14.95 -10.20 -5.04
N LYS A 229 15.92 -10.65 -4.21
CA LYS A 229 15.61 -10.98 -2.79
C LYS A 229 15.14 -9.75 -2.01
N ARG A 230 15.81 -8.62 -2.19
CA ARG A 230 15.47 -7.35 -1.52
C ARG A 230 14.11 -6.82 -1.99
N LEU A 231 13.89 -6.85 -3.30
CA LEU A 231 12.60 -6.45 -3.87
C LEU A 231 11.45 -7.27 -3.33
N PHE A 232 11.63 -8.59 -3.23
CA PHE A 232 10.63 -9.46 -2.63
C PHE A 232 10.33 -9.06 -1.18
N GLN A 233 11.38 -8.83 -0.35
CA GLN A 233 11.19 -8.41 1.04
C GLN A 233 10.45 -7.07 1.15
N MET A 234 10.84 -6.08 0.34
CA MET A 234 10.21 -4.75 0.34
C MET A 234 8.77 -4.80 -0.18
N SER A 235 8.52 -5.52 -1.29
CA SER A 235 7.18 -5.66 -1.84
C SER A 235 6.27 -6.46 -0.91
N PHE A 236 6.79 -7.48 -0.23
CA PHE A 236 6.04 -8.26 0.75
C PHE A 236 5.63 -7.40 1.96
N ALA A 237 6.56 -6.64 2.54
CA ALA A 237 6.26 -5.74 3.65
C ALA A 237 5.25 -4.66 3.26
N LEU A 238 5.42 -4.05 2.07
CA LEU A 238 4.47 -3.07 1.55
C LEU A 238 3.10 -3.69 1.26
N SER A 239 3.06 -4.94 0.76
CA SER A 239 1.82 -5.66 0.51
C SER A 239 1.04 -5.93 1.80
N ILE A 240 1.72 -6.25 2.91
CA ILE A 240 1.08 -6.41 4.22
C ILE A 240 0.45 -5.10 4.70
N ALA A 241 1.18 -3.99 4.61
CA ALA A 241 0.66 -2.67 4.99
C ALA A 241 -0.60 -2.29 4.18
N LEU A 242 -0.54 -2.49 2.85
CA LEU A 242 -1.67 -2.24 1.95
C LEU A 242 -2.82 -3.21 2.22
N LEU A 243 -2.54 -4.47 2.50
CA LEU A 243 -3.55 -5.48 2.83
C LEU A 243 -4.31 -5.10 4.12
N CYS A 244 -3.62 -4.69 5.18
CA CYS A 244 -4.24 -4.22 6.41
C CYS A 244 -5.19 -3.04 6.15
N MET A 245 -4.75 -2.07 5.36
CA MET A 245 -5.57 -0.93 4.96
C MET A 245 -6.81 -1.37 4.15
N MET A 246 -6.64 -2.23 3.14
CA MET A 246 -7.74 -2.76 2.33
C MET A 246 -8.73 -3.57 3.15
N MET A 247 -8.25 -4.43 4.05
CA MET A 247 -9.07 -5.25 4.96
C MET A 247 -9.95 -4.37 5.84
N THR A 248 -9.36 -3.34 6.45
CA THR A 248 -10.10 -2.43 7.34
C THR A 248 -11.24 -1.72 6.60
N PHE A 249 -10.99 -1.19 5.40
CA PHE A 249 -12.02 -0.55 4.59
C PHE A 249 -13.09 -1.54 4.12
N THR A 250 -12.68 -2.72 3.62
CA THR A 250 -13.60 -3.76 3.17
C THR A 250 -14.51 -4.22 4.30
N PHE A 251 -13.94 -4.46 5.49
CA PHE A 251 -14.70 -4.87 6.67
C PHE A 251 -15.68 -3.79 7.10
N THR A 252 -15.21 -2.54 7.28
CA THR A 252 -16.05 -1.41 7.71
C THR A 252 -17.25 -1.20 6.79
N PHE A 253 -17.02 -1.27 5.47
CA PHE A 253 -18.07 -1.08 4.48
C PHE A 253 -19.05 -2.25 4.44
N SER A 254 -18.54 -3.49 4.42
CA SER A 254 -19.39 -4.70 4.38
C SER A 254 -20.21 -4.87 5.64
N PHE A 255 -19.63 -4.59 6.81
CA PHE A 255 -20.30 -4.67 8.10
C PHE A 255 -21.52 -3.75 8.15
N ARG A 256 -21.36 -2.50 7.75
CA ARG A 256 -22.49 -1.54 7.69
C ARG A 256 -23.64 -2.04 6.82
N ASN A 257 -23.33 -2.47 5.60
CA ASN A 257 -24.35 -2.92 4.65
C ASN A 257 -25.07 -4.17 5.13
N THR A 258 -24.30 -5.12 5.68
CA THR A 258 -24.88 -6.39 6.15
C THR A 258 -25.77 -6.20 7.37
N ILE A 259 -25.33 -5.41 8.36
CA ILE A 259 -26.19 -5.11 9.54
C ILE A 259 -27.45 -4.39 9.09
N TYR A 260 -27.33 -3.43 8.18
CA TYR A 260 -28.52 -2.72 7.70
C TYR A 260 -29.51 -3.66 7.00
N GLN A 261 -29.02 -4.58 6.16
CA GLN A 261 -29.85 -5.60 5.50
C GLN A 261 -30.45 -6.58 6.50
N TYR A 262 -29.64 -7.08 7.45
CA TYR A 262 -30.09 -8.01 8.49
C TYR A 262 -31.19 -7.38 9.35
N LEU A 263 -30.97 -6.18 9.86
CA LEU A 263 -31.96 -5.48 10.68
C LEU A 263 -33.22 -5.10 9.87
N SER A 264 -33.05 -4.75 8.60
CA SER A 264 -34.23 -4.50 7.73
C SER A 264 -35.01 -5.77 7.42
N SER A 265 -34.38 -6.96 7.48
CA SER A 265 -35.06 -8.25 7.31
C SER A 265 -35.79 -8.74 8.57
N LEU A 266 -35.33 -8.29 9.75
CA LEU A 266 -36.00 -8.59 11.03
C LEU A 266 -37.26 -7.77 11.23
N ILE A 267 -37.37 -6.62 10.57
CA ILE A 267 -38.54 -5.74 10.69
C ILE A 267 -39.47 -6.04 9.51
N PRO A 268 -40.75 -6.42 9.74
CA PRO A 268 -41.71 -6.59 8.66
C PRO A 268 -41.76 -5.32 7.83
N GLN A 269 -41.53 -5.44 6.53
CA GLN A 269 -41.65 -4.30 5.62
C GLN A 269 -43.06 -3.71 5.74
N LYS A 270 -43.13 -2.37 5.79
CA LYS A 270 -44.41 -1.63 5.89
C LYS A 270 -45.15 -1.83 7.23
N SER A 271 -44.41 -1.91 8.35
CA SER A 271 -45.01 -1.90 9.69
C SER A 271 -45.05 -0.51 10.30
N ILE A 272 -46.12 -0.25 11.04
CA ILE A 272 -46.35 0.99 11.77
C ILE A 272 -46.58 0.61 13.24
N THR A 273 -45.84 1.24 14.15
CA THR A 273 -46.10 1.14 15.58
C THR A 273 -47.14 2.19 15.98
N TYR A 274 -48.02 1.81 16.86
CA TYR A 274 -49.03 2.70 17.42
C TYR A 274 -49.11 2.56 18.94
N LYS A 275 -49.43 3.67 19.61
CA LYS A 275 -49.72 3.74 21.05
C LYS A 275 -50.76 4.85 21.29
N LEU A 276 -51.42 4.81 22.44
CA LEU A 276 -52.21 5.93 22.88
C LEU A 276 -51.32 7.13 23.28
N ARG A 277 -51.79 8.34 23.01
CA ARG A 277 -50.98 9.57 23.31
C ARG A 277 -50.77 9.83 24.78
N ASN A 278 -51.72 9.38 25.61
CA ASN A 278 -51.67 9.49 27.07
C ASN A 278 -50.92 8.33 27.76
N ASP A 279 -50.28 7.43 26.96
CA ASP A 279 -49.60 6.24 27.42
C ASP A 279 -50.48 5.24 28.21
N ASP A 280 -51.83 5.35 28.09
CA ASP A 280 -52.73 4.36 28.66
C ASP A 280 -52.60 3.00 27.96
N PRO A 281 -53.03 1.91 28.61
CA PRO A 281 -53.09 0.60 27.98
C PRO A 281 -53.98 0.59 26.71
N LEU A 282 -53.50 -0.08 25.66
CA LEU A 282 -54.21 -0.22 24.41
C LEU A 282 -55.46 -1.09 24.60
N SER A 283 -56.58 -0.63 24.08
CA SER A 283 -57.77 -1.45 23.82
C SER A 283 -57.66 -2.18 22.49
N LEU A 284 -58.40 -3.29 22.34
CA LEU A 284 -58.48 -4.03 21.08
C LEU A 284 -59.23 -3.20 20.04
N THR A 285 -58.50 -2.55 19.13
CA THR A 285 -59.06 -1.69 18.09
C THR A 285 -58.63 -2.19 16.73
N HIS A 286 -59.56 -2.32 15.81
CA HIS A 286 -59.33 -2.67 14.40
C HIS A 286 -59.08 -1.42 13.56
N PHE A 287 -58.01 -1.44 12.76
CA PHE A 287 -57.69 -0.40 11.81
C PHE A 287 -57.93 -0.91 10.39
N ASN A 288 -58.85 -0.30 9.67
CA ASN A 288 -59.25 -0.73 8.33
C ASN A 288 -58.12 -0.67 7.28
N GLU A 289 -57.13 0.14 7.52
CA GLU A 289 -55.99 0.32 6.65
C GLU A 289 -54.90 -0.75 6.84
N ALA A 290 -54.99 -1.59 7.88
CA ALA A 290 -53.99 -2.59 8.22
C ALA A 290 -54.32 -3.98 7.66
N THR A 291 -53.29 -4.78 7.41
CA THR A 291 -53.44 -6.18 7.00
C THR A 291 -53.35 -7.15 8.17
N TYR A 292 -52.65 -6.78 9.21
CA TYR A 292 -52.63 -7.53 10.47
C TYR A 292 -52.23 -6.61 11.64
N HIS A 293 -52.55 -7.07 12.85
CA HIS A 293 -52.29 -6.40 14.10
C HIS A 293 -51.45 -7.28 15.02
N TYR A 294 -50.58 -6.66 15.77
CA TYR A 294 -49.78 -7.30 16.81
C TYR A 294 -49.76 -6.39 18.03
N LEU A 295 -50.08 -6.94 19.18
CA LEU A 295 -49.97 -6.24 20.46
C LEU A 295 -48.73 -6.74 21.21
N ASN A 296 -47.86 -5.82 21.61
CA ASN A 296 -46.77 -6.14 22.52
C ASN A 296 -47.32 -6.19 23.95
N LEU A 297 -47.50 -7.41 24.43
CA LEU A 297 -48.05 -7.65 25.75
C LEU A 297 -46.96 -7.56 26.81
N ASP A 298 -47.13 -6.65 27.75
CA ASP A 298 -46.17 -6.42 28.83
C ASP A 298 -46.15 -7.62 29.79
N ASP A 299 -44.99 -7.92 30.38
CA ASP A 299 -44.75 -8.92 31.42
C ASP A 299 -44.99 -10.40 31.05
N TYR A 300 -45.42 -10.72 29.83
CA TYR A 300 -45.69 -12.09 29.42
C TYR A 300 -44.62 -12.59 28.44
N ASN A 301 -43.81 -13.52 28.91
CA ASN A 301 -42.73 -14.08 28.09
C ASN A 301 -43.13 -15.41 27.46
N LEU A 302 -43.09 -15.51 26.14
CA LEU A 302 -43.17 -16.78 25.44
C LEU A 302 -41.98 -17.65 25.79
N MET A 303 -42.20 -18.88 26.26
CA MET A 303 -41.14 -19.82 26.65
C MET A 303 -40.82 -20.84 25.57
N GLY A 304 -41.68 -21.07 24.63
CA GLY A 304 -41.52 -22.01 23.53
C GLY A 304 -42.79 -22.72 23.13
N ILE A 305 -42.65 -23.64 22.19
CA ILE A 305 -43.74 -24.51 21.69
C ILE A 305 -43.33 -25.96 21.87
N SER A 306 -44.27 -26.86 22.20
CA SER A 306 -43.99 -28.28 22.31
C SER A 306 -45.07 -29.13 21.62
N HIS A 307 -44.66 -30.33 21.19
CA HIS A 307 -45.56 -31.37 20.68
C HIS A 307 -45.06 -32.72 21.19
N ASN A 308 -45.97 -33.55 21.73
CA ASN A 308 -45.69 -34.87 22.25
C ASN A 308 -44.45 -34.94 23.17
N SER A 309 -44.36 -34.06 24.19
CA SER A 309 -43.28 -33.95 25.16
C SER A 309 -41.93 -33.45 24.62
N GLN A 310 -41.83 -33.16 23.33
CA GLN A 310 -40.67 -32.52 22.77
C GLN A 310 -40.80 -30.97 22.86
N ARG A 311 -39.84 -30.34 23.58
CA ARG A 311 -39.78 -28.87 23.69
C ARG A 311 -38.83 -28.31 22.63
N TYR A 312 -39.30 -27.32 21.91
CA TYR A 312 -38.51 -26.51 21.02
C TYR A 312 -38.11 -25.23 21.75
N GLN A 313 -36.80 -25.02 21.92
CA GLN A 313 -36.28 -23.82 22.56
C GLN A 313 -36.50 -22.58 21.70
N LYS A 314 -36.66 -21.47 22.38
CA LYS A 314 -36.94 -20.14 21.91
C LYS A 314 -35.81 -19.58 21.05
N ASN A 315 -36.08 -19.29 19.80
CA ASN A 315 -35.55 -18.11 19.11
C ASN A 315 -36.64 -17.05 19.06
N GLU A 316 -36.30 -15.78 18.94
CA GLU A 316 -37.28 -14.67 18.92
C GLU A 316 -38.52 -15.02 18.12
N VAL A 317 -39.68 -15.10 18.79
CA VAL A 317 -40.96 -15.46 18.19
C VAL A 317 -41.80 -14.21 18.03
N LEU A 318 -42.23 -13.94 16.81
CA LEU A 318 -43.13 -12.86 16.50
C LEU A 318 -44.54 -13.42 16.26
N PHE A 319 -45.51 -12.97 17.01
CA PHE A 319 -46.91 -13.25 16.73
C PHE A 319 -47.48 -12.22 15.77
N ILE A 320 -48.08 -12.68 14.68
CA ILE A 320 -48.61 -11.84 13.63
C ILE A 320 -50.10 -12.19 13.48
N SER A 321 -50.96 -11.21 13.72
CA SER A 321 -52.39 -11.38 13.42
C SER A 321 -52.59 -11.44 11.92
N ASP A 322 -53.25 -12.48 11.44
CA ASP A 322 -53.57 -12.65 10.03
C ASP A 322 -55.07 -12.47 9.83
N ASP A 323 -55.48 -11.33 9.28
CA ASP A 323 -56.81 -11.18 8.76
C ASP A 323 -56.87 -11.80 7.35
N THR A 324 -57.46 -12.91 7.16
CA THR A 324 -57.85 -13.60 5.91
C THR A 324 -57.24 -13.14 4.56
N SER A 325 -56.49 -12.05 4.52
CA SER A 325 -55.89 -11.49 3.30
C SER A 325 -54.73 -12.30 2.74
N TYR A 326 -54.17 -13.22 3.52
CA TYR A 326 -53.10 -14.15 3.12
C TYR A 326 -53.63 -15.55 2.74
N ALA A 327 -54.94 -15.79 2.78
CA ALA A 327 -55.53 -17.10 2.50
C ALA A 327 -55.14 -17.69 1.13
N SER A 328 -54.79 -16.86 0.17
CA SER A 328 -54.31 -17.27 -1.17
C SER A 328 -52.80 -17.55 -1.27
N GLN A 329 -52.04 -17.35 -0.19
CA GLN A 329 -50.56 -17.43 -0.19
C GLN A 329 -50.01 -18.59 0.64
N TYR A 330 -50.82 -19.49 1.16
CA TYR A 330 -50.33 -20.64 1.90
C TYR A 330 -49.87 -21.75 0.94
N ILE A 331 -48.68 -22.32 1.19
CA ILE A 331 -48.17 -23.47 0.42
C ILE A 331 -49.02 -24.73 0.77
N TYR A 332 -49.37 -24.84 2.06
CA TYR A 332 -50.19 -25.93 2.60
C TYR A 332 -51.17 -25.36 3.60
N GLY A 333 -52.42 -25.88 3.57
CA GLY A 333 -53.46 -25.48 4.51
C GLY A 333 -54.09 -24.12 4.22
N ARG A 334 -54.47 -23.40 5.27
CA ARG A 334 -55.22 -22.14 5.23
C ARG A 334 -54.76 -21.18 6.34
N ALA A 335 -55.27 -19.94 6.30
CA ALA A 335 -55.13 -18.99 7.40
C ALA A 335 -55.89 -19.46 8.65
N PRO A 336 -55.43 -19.11 9.87
CA PRO A 336 -56.16 -19.31 11.12
C PRO A 336 -57.50 -18.60 11.08
N GLN A 337 -58.57 -19.26 11.55
CA GLN A 337 -59.92 -18.73 11.60
C GLN A 337 -60.46 -18.66 13.04
N ASN A 338 -59.81 -19.32 13.98
CA ASN A 338 -60.20 -19.38 15.37
C ASN A 338 -58.99 -19.14 16.29
N ASN A 339 -59.25 -18.81 17.55
CA ASN A 339 -58.20 -18.56 18.54
C ASN A 339 -57.35 -19.79 18.92
N ASP A 340 -57.76 -21.01 18.59
CA ASP A 340 -57.01 -22.24 18.78
C ASP A 340 -56.18 -22.65 17.58
N GLU A 341 -56.11 -21.82 16.55
CA GLU A 341 -55.41 -22.09 15.31
C GLU A 341 -54.22 -21.16 15.11
N ILE A 342 -53.13 -21.70 14.58
CA ILE A 342 -51.97 -20.93 14.14
C ILE A 342 -51.51 -21.38 12.75
N ALA A 343 -50.85 -20.49 12.03
CA ALA A 343 -50.10 -20.87 10.85
C ALA A 343 -48.63 -20.46 11.05
N VAL A 344 -47.74 -21.10 10.32
CA VAL A 344 -46.27 -20.90 10.46
C VAL A 344 -45.61 -20.65 9.11
N PRO A 345 -44.54 -19.80 9.06
CA PRO A 345 -43.75 -19.66 7.85
C PRO A 345 -42.97 -20.95 7.58
N LEU A 346 -42.55 -21.15 6.31
CA LEU A 346 -41.83 -22.32 5.86
C LEU A 346 -40.51 -22.54 6.63
N SER A 347 -39.84 -21.47 7.03
CA SER A 347 -38.63 -21.54 7.87
C SER A 347 -38.89 -22.18 9.23
N THR A 348 -39.92 -21.72 9.93
CA THR A 348 -40.34 -22.28 11.23
C THR A 348 -40.90 -23.70 11.06
N ALA A 349 -41.70 -23.93 10.01
CA ALA A 349 -42.22 -25.26 9.74
C ALA A 349 -41.16 -26.31 9.49
N ARG A 350 -40.06 -25.98 8.80
CA ARG A 350 -38.90 -26.89 8.60
C ARG A 350 -38.22 -27.25 9.92
N LYS A 351 -38.08 -26.28 10.83
CA LYS A 351 -37.49 -26.54 12.16
C LYS A 351 -38.41 -27.48 13.00
N LEU A 352 -39.72 -27.22 12.97
CA LEU A 352 -40.69 -28.03 13.73
C LEU A 352 -40.83 -29.43 13.15
N ALA A 353 -40.79 -29.59 11.82
CA ALA A 353 -40.91 -30.89 11.15
C ALA A 353 -39.69 -31.80 11.37
N GLN A 354 -38.53 -31.23 11.75
CA GLN A 354 -37.25 -31.94 11.83
C GLN A 354 -36.96 -32.70 10.51
N ASN A 355 -36.96 -34.01 10.49
CA ASN A 355 -36.72 -34.81 9.27
C ASN A 355 -37.99 -35.31 8.58
N LYS A 356 -39.19 -34.84 9.02
CA LYS A 356 -40.46 -35.21 8.41
C LYS A 356 -40.87 -34.24 7.28
N LYS A 357 -41.83 -34.64 6.46
CA LYS A 357 -42.41 -33.75 5.46
C LYS A 357 -43.14 -32.58 6.15
N VAL A 358 -42.92 -31.36 5.70
CA VAL A 358 -43.46 -30.14 6.33
C VAL A 358 -44.99 -30.15 6.40
N ASN A 359 -45.67 -30.73 5.43
CA ASN A 359 -47.11 -30.86 5.43
C ASN A 359 -47.68 -31.79 6.51
N SER A 360 -46.87 -32.66 7.13
CA SER A 360 -47.32 -33.49 8.27
C SER A 360 -47.58 -32.73 9.55
N LEU A 361 -47.23 -31.45 9.59
CA LEU A 361 -47.53 -30.55 10.72
C LEU A 361 -48.97 -30.06 10.72
N LEU A 362 -49.68 -30.15 9.60
CA LEU A 362 -51.06 -29.64 9.49
C LEU A 362 -52.00 -30.42 10.42
N ASN A 363 -52.88 -29.70 11.08
CA ASN A 363 -53.86 -30.18 12.04
C ASN A 363 -53.27 -30.96 13.22
N THR A 364 -51.99 -30.82 13.48
CA THR A 364 -51.34 -31.41 14.67
C THR A 364 -51.52 -30.45 15.87
N PRO A 365 -51.80 -30.99 17.09
CA PRO A 365 -51.92 -30.18 18.28
C PRO A 365 -50.51 -29.82 18.80
N TRP A 366 -50.33 -28.57 19.16
CA TRP A 366 -49.09 -28.02 19.74
C TRP A 366 -49.45 -27.24 20.99
N THR A 367 -48.55 -27.20 21.99
CA THR A 367 -48.72 -26.41 23.19
C THR A 367 -47.76 -25.24 23.19
N ILE A 368 -48.29 -24.03 23.26
CA ILE A 368 -47.52 -22.79 23.41
C ILE A 368 -47.43 -22.45 24.90
N TYR A 369 -46.23 -22.21 25.41
CA TYR A 369 -46.02 -21.90 26.83
C TYR A 369 -45.68 -20.44 27.04
N TYR A 370 -46.41 -19.81 27.96
CA TYR A 370 -46.13 -18.47 28.46
C TYR A 370 -45.65 -18.51 29.90
N LYS A 371 -44.71 -17.62 30.24
CA LYS A 371 -44.30 -17.35 31.60
C LYS A 371 -44.73 -15.97 32.03
N TYR A 372 -45.43 -15.90 33.14
CA TYR A 372 -45.75 -14.66 33.82
C TYR A 372 -45.27 -14.77 35.27
N GLN A 373 -44.40 -13.90 35.71
CA GLN A 373 -43.69 -13.98 36.97
C GLN A 373 -43.06 -15.38 37.19
N LEU A 374 -43.54 -16.15 38.18
CA LEU A 374 -43.07 -17.51 38.48
C LEU A 374 -43.94 -18.62 37.87
N LYS A 375 -45.05 -18.27 37.25
CA LYS A 375 -46.02 -19.24 36.72
C LYS A 375 -45.75 -19.49 35.24
N ILE A 376 -45.72 -20.77 34.85
CA ILE A 376 -45.64 -21.19 33.45
C ILE A 376 -46.95 -21.92 33.12
N LYS A 377 -47.66 -21.48 32.08
CA LYS A 377 -48.87 -22.12 31.59
C LYS A 377 -48.80 -22.31 30.10
N GLY A 378 -49.44 -23.34 29.58
CA GLY A 378 -49.49 -23.69 28.17
C GLY A 378 -50.92 -23.64 27.65
N ILE A 379 -51.04 -23.30 26.38
CA ILE A 379 -52.28 -23.37 25.62
C ILE A 379 -52.11 -24.27 24.40
N GLU A 380 -53.11 -25.10 24.13
CA GLU A 380 -53.09 -25.97 22.96
C GLU A 380 -53.58 -25.18 21.74
N VAL A 381 -52.85 -25.30 20.64
CA VAL A 381 -53.16 -24.71 19.34
C VAL A 381 -52.93 -25.72 18.24
N LYS A 382 -53.54 -25.55 17.08
CA LYS A 382 -53.37 -26.42 15.91
C LYS A 382 -52.68 -25.64 14.77
N ILE A 383 -51.70 -26.24 14.13
CA ILE A 383 -51.06 -25.66 12.93
C ILE A 383 -51.99 -25.95 11.74
N VAL A 384 -52.68 -24.92 11.23
CA VAL A 384 -53.64 -25.06 10.09
C VAL A 384 -53.10 -24.57 8.76
N GLY A 385 -51.94 -23.88 8.74
CA GLY A 385 -51.37 -23.35 7.51
C GLY A 385 -49.87 -23.20 7.55
N ILE A 386 -49.23 -23.27 6.37
CA ILE A 386 -47.79 -23.04 6.17
C ILE A 386 -47.63 -22.03 5.04
N SER A 387 -47.11 -20.86 5.38
CA SER A 387 -46.88 -19.79 4.39
C SER A 387 -45.53 -19.97 3.66
N PRO A 388 -45.36 -19.44 2.44
CA PRO A 388 -44.11 -19.55 1.67
C PRO A 388 -42.98 -18.71 2.25
N GLN A 389 -43.27 -17.87 3.22
CA GLN A 389 -42.28 -16.93 3.75
C GLN A 389 -41.20 -17.63 4.54
N THR A 390 -39.98 -17.09 4.45
CA THR A 390 -38.83 -17.53 5.19
C THR A 390 -38.27 -16.36 5.98
N TYR A 391 -38.26 -16.48 7.31
CA TYR A 391 -37.68 -15.48 8.20
C TYR A 391 -36.46 -16.06 8.95
N ASN A 392 -35.60 -15.20 9.38
CA ASN A 392 -34.47 -15.58 10.26
C ASN A 392 -34.90 -15.72 11.73
N TYR A 393 -36.15 -15.48 12.03
CA TYR A 393 -36.78 -15.65 13.34
C TYR A 393 -38.00 -16.58 13.23
N ASP A 394 -38.45 -17.12 14.34
CA ASP A 394 -39.67 -17.93 14.39
C ASP A 394 -40.88 -17.02 14.44
N ALA A 395 -41.87 -17.26 13.58
CA ALA A 395 -43.09 -16.50 13.54
C ALA A 395 -44.31 -17.43 13.61
N PHE A 396 -45.35 -16.97 14.27
CA PHE A 396 -46.67 -17.63 14.30
C PHE A 396 -47.73 -16.65 13.82
N TYR A 397 -48.43 -17.04 12.77
CA TYR A 397 -49.62 -16.33 12.33
C TYR A 397 -50.78 -16.82 13.15
N MET A 398 -51.57 -15.90 13.70
CA MET A 398 -52.70 -16.20 14.57
C MET A 398 -53.95 -15.44 14.09
N TYR A 399 -55.10 -15.97 14.46
CA TYR A 399 -56.35 -15.28 14.26
C TYR A 399 -56.44 -14.06 15.16
N GLU A 400 -56.71 -12.89 14.62
CA GLU A 400 -56.87 -11.61 15.29
C GLU A 400 -56.30 -11.64 16.74
N PHE A 401 -56.19 -10.87 17.51
CA PHE A 401 -55.57 -10.80 18.84
C PHE A 401 -55.57 -12.11 19.70
N ALA A 402 -55.47 -13.29 19.07
CA ALA A 402 -55.54 -14.58 19.77
C ALA A 402 -54.55 -14.69 20.95
N ASN A 403 -53.30 -14.14 20.82
CA ASN A 403 -52.34 -14.10 21.90
C ASN A 403 -52.82 -13.33 23.14
N TYR A 404 -53.63 -12.28 22.95
CA TYR A 404 -54.24 -11.52 24.03
C TYR A 404 -55.28 -12.39 24.78
N HIS A 405 -56.17 -13.04 24.03
CA HIS A 405 -57.17 -13.94 24.59
C HIS A 405 -56.55 -15.20 25.25
N TRP A 406 -55.45 -15.71 24.71
CA TRP A 406 -54.74 -16.84 25.35
C TRP A 406 -54.21 -16.47 26.73
N ILE A 407 -53.60 -15.29 26.87
CA ILE A 407 -53.05 -14.85 28.16
C ILE A 407 -54.18 -14.55 29.13
N GLU A 408 -55.28 -13.91 28.69
CA GLU A 408 -56.47 -13.67 29.48
C GLU A 408 -57.03 -14.99 30.05
N SER A 409 -57.18 -15.99 29.18
CA SER A 409 -57.71 -17.32 29.62
C SER A 409 -56.74 -18.09 30.51
N LEU A 410 -55.43 -18.02 30.25
CA LEU A 410 -54.41 -18.74 31.01
C LEU A 410 -54.20 -18.19 32.42
N PHE A 411 -54.18 -16.86 32.54
CA PHE A 411 -53.78 -16.21 33.79
C PHE A 411 -54.95 -15.56 34.53
N ASN A 412 -56.13 -15.53 33.90
CA ASN A 412 -57.36 -14.87 34.37
C ASN A 412 -57.12 -13.39 34.72
N GLN A 413 -56.36 -12.73 33.86
CA GLN A 413 -55.98 -11.32 33.94
C GLN A 413 -56.00 -10.73 32.56
N THR A 414 -56.51 -9.50 32.42
CA THR A 414 -56.44 -8.73 31.19
C THR A 414 -55.00 -8.31 30.92
N PRO A 415 -54.36 -8.79 29.86
CA PRO A 415 -53.01 -8.39 29.56
C PRO A 415 -52.95 -6.91 29.19
N THR A 416 -51.93 -6.23 29.64
CA THR A 416 -51.65 -4.84 29.29
C THR A 416 -50.76 -4.77 28.06
N ALA A 417 -51.07 -3.88 27.15
CA ALA A 417 -50.24 -3.57 25.98
C ALA A 417 -50.07 -2.06 25.87
N ARG A 418 -48.85 -1.58 25.87
CA ARG A 418 -48.57 -0.15 25.73
C ARG A 418 -48.40 0.28 24.28
N TYR A 419 -48.01 -0.62 23.39
CA TYR A 419 -47.91 -0.34 21.97
C TYR A 419 -48.27 -1.56 21.14
N GLY A 420 -48.79 -1.28 19.96
CA GLY A 420 -49.09 -2.27 18.96
C GLY A 420 -48.36 -2.00 17.66
N MET A 421 -48.41 -2.97 16.77
CA MET A 421 -47.87 -2.88 15.44
C MET A 421 -48.89 -3.33 14.40
N LEU A 422 -48.95 -2.60 13.31
CA LEU A 422 -49.78 -2.97 12.16
C LEU A 422 -48.93 -3.01 10.89
N LYS A 423 -49.35 -3.88 9.97
CA LYS A 423 -48.83 -3.93 8.61
C LYS A 423 -49.90 -3.32 7.69
N TYR A 424 -49.51 -2.33 6.91
CA TYR A 424 -50.42 -1.62 6.03
C TYR A 424 -50.49 -2.23 4.61
N LYS A 425 -51.68 -2.04 3.96
CA LYS A 425 -51.97 -2.65 2.65
C LYS A 425 -51.21 -2.02 1.48
N ALA A 426 -50.85 -0.75 1.54
CA ALA A 426 -50.21 -0.01 0.46
C ALA A 426 -49.38 1.18 0.94
N ASP A 427 -49.28 2.29 0.37
CA ASP A 427 -48.31 3.35 0.33
C ASP A 427 -48.17 4.23 1.61
N LYS A 428 -47.15 5.10 1.64
CA LYS A 428 -46.78 6.02 2.75
C LYS A 428 -47.88 7.03 3.13
N SER A 429 -48.88 7.24 2.27
CA SER A 429 -50.06 8.09 2.55
C SER A 429 -50.92 7.61 3.71
N ILE A 430 -50.82 6.32 4.05
CA ILE A 430 -51.65 5.65 5.07
C ILE A 430 -51.44 6.21 6.48
N ILE A 431 -50.20 6.60 6.83
CA ILE A 431 -49.96 7.20 8.15
C ILE A 431 -50.75 8.49 8.34
N ASN A 432 -50.89 9.28 7.30
CA ASN A 432 -51.65 10.52 7.37
C ASN A 432 -53.15 10.24 7.49
N SER A 433 -53.67 9.20 6.83
CA SER A 433 -55.07 8.77 7.00
C SER A 433 -55.31 8.20 8.39
N LEU A 434 -54.44 7.34 8.91
CA LEU A 434 -54.51 6.82 10.27
C LEU A 434 -54.49 7.93 11.33
N LYS A 435 -53.58 8.89 11.21
CA LYS A 435 -53.51 10.04 12.12
C LYS A 435 -54.79 10.91 12.08
N LYS A 436 -55.43 10.99 10.93
CA LYS A 436 -56.65 11.75 10.76
C LYS A 436 -57.87 11.01 11.31
N ASN A 437 -57.96 9.69 11.06
CA ASN A 437 -59.09 8.86 11.44
C ASN A 437 -59.07 8.46 12.92
N TYR A 438 -57.85 8.37 13.52
CA TYR A 438 -57.64 7.93 14.90
C TYR A 438 -56.72 8.90 15.64
N PRO A 439 -57.19 10.11 15.97
CA PRO A 439 -56.36 11.18 16.53
C PRO A 439 -55.84 10.90 17.95
N GLU A 440 -56.47 9.98 18.69
CA GLU A 440 -56.08 9.53 20.02
C GLU A 440 -54.82 8.67 20.03
N TYR A 441 -54.43 8.10 18.87
CA TYR A 441 -53.25 7.28 18.74
C TYR A 441 -52.05 8.08 18.17
N GLU A 442 -50.87 7.71 18.61
CA GLU A 442 -49.61 8.14 18.02
C GLU A 442 -49.10 7.05 17.08
N PHE A 443 -49.06 7.32 15.77
CA PHE A 443 -48.55 6.40 14.75
C PHE A 443 -47.14 6.80 14.35
N LYS A 444 -46.20 5.81 14.40
CA LYS A 444 -44.82 5.97 13.93
C LYS A 444 -44.50 4.82 13.00
N THR A 445 -43.86 5.11 11.85
CA THR A 445 -43.26 4.01 11.08
C THR A 445 -42.20 3.35 11.93
N MET A 446 -42.26 2.04 12.03
CA MET A 446 -41.21 1.28 12.71
C MET A 446 -39.82 1.57 12.09
N GLY A 447 -39.81 1.91 10.78
CA GLY A 447 -38.61 2.39 10.08
C GLY A 447 -38.06 3.72 10.60
N GLU A 448 -38.88 4.64 11.15
CA GLU A 448 -38.39 5.95 11.63
C GLU A 448 -37.87 5.88 13.08
N SER A 449 -38.60 5.26 14.00
CA SER A 449 -38.14 5.15 15.39
C SER A 449 -36.95 4.17 15.53
N THR A 450 -37.07 2.99 14.94
CA THR A 450 -36.01 1.98 14.96
C THR A 450 -34.81 2.42 14.11
N LYS A 451 -35.05 3.07 12.97
CA LYS A 451 -34.02 3.60 12.11
C LYS A 451 -33.22 4.70 12.79
N LYS A 452 -33.82 5.54 13.63
CA LYS A 452 -33.08 6.55 14.40
C LYS A 452 -32.19 5.88 15.45
N THR A 453 -32.75 5.01 16.29
CA THR A 453 -31.99 4.30 17.34
C THR A 453 -30.92 3.39 16.74
N LEU A 454 -31.24 2.68 15.64
CA LEU A 454 -30.27 1.86 14.91
C LEU A 454 -29.19 2.71 14.26
N ASN A 455 -29.54 3.82 13.62
CA ASN A 455 -28.56 4.74 13.06
C ASN A 455 -27.63 5.32 14.14
N ASP A 456 -28.16 5.66 15.31
CA ASP A 456 -27.36 6.20 16.40
C ASP A 456 -26.37 5.14 16.94
N ASN A 457 -26.81 3.90 17.13
CA ASN A 457 -25.93 2.80 17.53
C ASN A 457 -24.95 2.40 16.42
N MET A 458 -25.41 2.36 15.18
CA MET A 458 -24.56 2.09 14.03
C MET A 458 -23.51 3.18 13.82
N ASN A 459 -23.88 4.44 14.02
CA ASN A 459 -22.93 5.56 13.97
C ASN A 459 -21.86 5.44 15.05
N ARG A 460 -22.20 4.99 16.26
CA ARG A 460 -21.23 4.73 17.33
C ARG A 460 -20.25 3.61 16.95
N ILE A 461 -20.75 2.48 16.44
CA ILE A 461 -19.90 1.37 15.96
C ILE A 461 -19.04 1.83 14.79
N GLN A 462 -19.64 2.56 13.84
CA GLN A 462 -18.92 3.09 12.69
C GLN A 462 -17.83 4.07 13.12
N MET A 463 -18.07 4.92 14.14
CA MET A 463 -17.04 5.82 14.68
C MET A 463 -15.84 5.03 15.22
N ILE A 464 -16.06 3.94 15.95
CA ILE A 464 -14.99 3.06 16.44
C ILE A 464 -14.21 2.48 15.27
N LEU A 465 -14.90 1.93 14.24
CA LEU A 465 -14.25 1.37 13.06
C LEU A 465 -13.45 2.42 12.26
N VAL A 466 -13.95 3.65 12.19
CA VAL A 466 -13.22 4.78 11.57
C VAL A 466 -11.95 5.11 12.35
N VAL A 467 -11.98 5.12 13.68
CA VAL A 467 -10.78 5.33 14.51
C VAL A 467 -9.75 4.24 14.25
N PHE A 468 -10.15 2.96 14.22
CA PHE A 468 -9.25 1.87 13.85
C PHE A 468 -8.69 2.02 12.42
N SER A 469 -9.52 2.47 11.47
CA SER A 469 -9.07 2.74 10.10
C SER A 469 -8.02 3.84 10.05
N ILE A 470 -8.19 4.91 10.81
CA ILE A 470 -7.20 5.99 10.91
C ILE A 470 -5.88 5.47 11.51
N LEU A 471 -5.94 4.70 12.58
CA LEU A 471 -4.76 4.12 13.20
C LEU A 471 -3.99 3.18 12.25
N THR A 472 -4.70 2.35 11.48
CA THR A 472 -4.06 1.48 10.47
C THR A 472 -3.46 2.26 9.31
N ILE A 473 -4.07 3.36 8.88
CA ILE A 473 -3.52 4.27 7.88
C ILE A 473 -2.22 4.90 8.39
N ILE A 474 -2.23 5.44 9.62
CA ILE A 474 -1.05 6.05 10.23
C ILE A 474 0.10 5.04 10.34
N SER A 475 -0.18 3.84 10.85
CA SER A 475 0.81 2.75 10.93
C SER A 475 1.37 2.38 9.56
N SER A 476 0.51 2.29 8.53
CA SER A 476 0.93 2.00 7.16
C SER A 476 1.81 3.09 6.57
N ILE A 477 1.53 4.37 6.87
CA ILE A 477 2.37 5.51 6.43
C ILE A 477 3.79 5.38 7.01
N PHE A 478 3.92 5.11 8.32
CA PHE A 478 5.23 4.92 8.95
C PHE A 478 6.00 3.75 8.34
N MET A 479 5.34 2.61 8.13
CA MET A 479 5.96 1.44 7.50
C MET A 479 6.41 1.72 6.06
N ILE A 480 5.58 2.40 5.27
CA ILE A 480 5.93 2.82 3.91
C ILE A 480 7.15 3.75 3.92
N MET A 481 7.16 4.73 4.83
CA MET A 481 8.27 5.68 4.94
C MET A 481 9.58 4.97 5.31
N GLU A 482 9.56 4.05 6.26
CA GLU A 482 10.74 3.26 6.64
C GLU A 482 11.28 2.43 5.47
N ILE A 483 10.41 1.71 4.76
CA ILE A 483 10.79 0.91 3.59
C ILE A 483 11.46 1.78 2.52
N MET A 484 10.91 2.96 2.25
CA MET A 484 11.42 3.86 1.22
C MET A 484 12.75 4.51 1.62
N ILE A 485 12.95 4.84 2.91
CA ILE A 485 14.23 5.33 3.43
C ILE A 485 15.30 4.24 3.31
N LEU A 486 15.00 3.01 3.72
CA LEU A 486 15.93 1.88 3.58
C LEU A 486 16.30 1.63 2.11
N HIS A 487 15.34 1.72 1.19
CA HIS A 487 15.60 1.60 -0.24
C HIS A 487 16.56 2.69 -0.73
N ALA A 488 16.32 3.94 -0.36
CA ALA A 488 17.18 5.07 -0.71
C ALA A 488 18.59 4.91 -0.17
N MET A 489 18.74 4.48 1.09
CA MET A 489 20.07 4.23 1.71
C MET A 489 20.87 3.16 0.96
N HIS A 490 20.23 2.15 0.43
CA HIS A 490 20.89 1.12 -0.38
C HIS A 490 21.37 1.63 -1.75
N LEU A 491 20.65 2.57 -2.34
CA LEU A 491 21.01 3.12 -3.65
C LEU A 491 21.99 4.29 -3.58
N LYS A 492 22.31 4.80 -2.38
CA LYS A 492 23.17 5.99 -2.21
C LYS A 492 24.53 5.86 -2.91
N LYS A 493 25.17 4.67 -2.87
CA LYS A 493 26.47 4.44 -3.51
C LYS A 493 26.36 4.44 -5.03
N ASP A 494 25.32 3.80 -5.57
CA ASP A 494 25.07 3.76 -7.01
C ASP A 494 24.79 5.17 -7.56
N HIS A 495 23.98 5.98 -6.86
CA HIS A 495 23.73 7.38 -7.22
C HIS A 495 24.99 8.26 -7.10
N ALA A 496 25.84 8.01 -6.11
CA ALA A 496 27.13 8.74 -6.00
C ALA A 496 28.03 8.47 -7.21
N ILE A 497 28.08 7.21 -7.66
CA ILE A 497 28.80 6.82 -8.89
C ILE A 497 28.15 7.50 -10.11
N MET A 498 26.82 7.42 -10.27
CA MET A 498 26.11 8.02 -11.40
C MET A 498 26.30 9.54 -11.45
N LYS A 499 26.28 10.23 -10.29
CA LYS A 499 26.58 11.67 -10.20
C LYS A 499 27.95 12.02 -10.73
N ALA A 500 28.97 11.18 -10.46
CA ALA A 500 30.32 11.37 -10.99
C ALA A 500 30.36 11.32 -12.53
N TYR A 501 29.36 10.67 -13.16
CA TYR A 501 29.21 10.58 -14.63
C TYR A 501 28.07 11.45 -15.19
N GLY A 502 27.67 12.50 -14.47
CA GLY A 502 26.77 13.52 -14.97
C GLY A 502 25.28 13.30 -14.68
N GLU A 503 24.95 12.42 -13.72
CA GLU A 503 23.57 12.32 -13.23
C GLU A 503 23.17 13.62 -12.54
N LYS A 504 22.07 14.22 -13.01
CA LYS A 504 21.48 15.42 -12.40
C LYS A 504 20.34 15.03 -11.45
N ASN A 505 20.04 15.92 -10.50
CA ASN A 505 18.95 15.70 -9.53
C ASN A 505 17.61 15.29 -10.16
N LYS A 506 17.28 15.81 -11.36
CA LYS A 506 16.08 15.42 -12.13
C LYS A 506 16.09 13.96 -12.56
N HIS A 507 17.27 13.36 -12.81
CA HIS A 507 17.38 11.95 -13.18
C HIS A 507 17.18 11.06 -11.97
N ILE A 508 17.72 11.42 -10.80
CA ILE A 508 17.49 10.75 -9.52
C ILE A 508 15.99 10.73 -9.22
N PHE A 509 15.34 11.90 -9.32
CA PHE A 509 13.90 12.01 -9.10
C PHE A 509 13.11 11.07 -10.04
N LYS A 510 13.40 11.11 -11.35
CA LYS A 510 12.71 10.30 -12.36
C LYS A 510 12.91 8.79 -12.13
N MET A 511 14.14 8.38 -11.79
CA MET A 511 14.46 6.99 -11.48
C MET A 511 13.72 6.49 -10.23
N SER A 512 13.77 7.27 -9.15
CA SER A 512 13.07 6.93 -7.90
C SER A 512 11.54 6.89 -8.09
N PHE A 513 10.98 7.82 -8.87
CA PHE A 513 9.55 7.81 -9.20
C PHE A 513 9.13 6.52 -9.92
N TYR A 514 9.89 6.08 -10.92
CA TYR A 514 9.60 4.81 -11.61
C TYR A 514 9.74 3.60 -10.69
N GLN A 515 10.75 3.60 -9.80
CA GLN A 515 10.92 2.55 -8.81
C GLN A 515 9.72 2.46 -7.87
N CYS A 516 9.23 3.61 -7.39
CA CYS A 516 8.04 3.69 -6.54
C CYS A 516 6.79 3.18 -7.25
N LEU A 517 6.57 3.61 -8.49
CA LEU A 517 5.42 3.18 -9.28
C LEU A 517 5.39 1.66 -9.47
N ILE A 518 6.53 1.08 -9.83
CA ILE A 518 6.66 -0.37 -10.04
C ILE A 518 6.45 -1.12 -8.72
N LEU A 519 7.13 -0.70 -7.64
CA LEU A 519 7.04 -1.35 -6.34
C LEU A 519 5.61 -1.28 -5.78
N HIS A 520 5.00 -0.09 -5.81
CA HIS A 520 3.64 0.11 -5.31
C HIS A 520 2.62 -0.70 -6.12
N SER A 521 2.67 -0.63 -7.46
CA SER A 521 1.72 -1.36 -8.30
C SER A 521 1.81 -2.88 -8.12
N TYR A 522 3.03 -3.42 -8.01
CA TYR A 522 3.25 -4.83 -7.74
C TYR A 522 2.74 -5.23 -6.35
N SER A 523 3.07 -4.46 -5.31
CA SER A 523 2.63 -4.72 -3.93
C SER A 523 1.11 -4.58 -3.77
N TYR A 524 0.50 -3.62 -4.48
CA TYR A 524 -0.95 -3.46 -4.48
C TYR A 524 -1.66 -4.64 -5.14
N LEU A 525 -1.14 -5.13 -6.27
CA LEU A 525 -1.68 -6.30 -6.96
C LEU A 525 -1.63 -7.54 -6.07
N THR A 526 -0.47 -7.80 -5.43
CA THR A 526 -0.32 -8.95 -4.52
C THR A 526 -1.22 -8.84 -3.31
N ALA A 527 -1.34 -7.66 -2.69
CA ALA A 527 -2.26 -7.39 -1.58
C ALA A 527 -3.72 -7.63 -1.99
N SER A 528 -4.12 -7.17 -3.18
CA SER A 528 -5.48 -7.37 -3.71
C SER A 528 -5.81 -8.84 -3.95
N LEU A 529 -4.87 -9.63 -4.47
CA LEU A 529 -5.04 -11.08 -4.67
C LEU A 529 -5.18 -11.81 -3.34
N ILE A 530 -4.37 -11.46 -2.35
CA ILE A 530 -4.47 -12.03 -0.99
C ILE A 530 -5.82 -11.65 -0.35
N LEU A 531 -6.25 -10.40 -0.49
CA LEU A 531 -7.54 -9.93 0.01
C LEU A 531 -8.70 -10.75 -0.57
N LEU A 532 -8.72 -10.97 -1.88
CA LEU A 532 -9.76 -11.79 -2.54
C LEU A 532 -9.78 -13.23 -1.99
N GLY A 533 -8.60 -13.81 -1.74
CA GLY A 533 -8.48 -15.12 -1.09
C GLY A 533 -9.06 -15.13 0.32
N ILE A 534 -8.69 -14.14 1.14
CA ILE A 534 -9.22 -13.99 2.51
C ILE A 534 -10.74 -13.79 2.49
N MET A 535 -11.25 -12.92 1.62
CA MET A 535 -12.70 -12.68 1.49
C MET A 535 -13.46 -13.96 1.13
N LYS A 536 -12.92 -14.78 0.21
CA LYS A 536 -13.54 -16.06 -0.15
C LYS A 536 -13.62 -17.01 1.03
N VAL A 537 -12.52 -17.15 1.79
CA VAL A 537 -12.46 -18.00 2.99
C VAL A 537 -13.40 -17.48 4.08
N MET A 538 -13.37 -16.18 4.37
CA MET A 538 -14.22 -15.58 5.39
C MET A 538 -15.71 -15.70 5.04
N ASN A 539 -16.10 -15.49 3.79
CA ASN A 539 -17.47 -15.67 3.34
C ASN A 539 -17.97 -17.12 3.42
N GLN A 540 -17.07 -18.11 3.47
CA GLN A 540 -17.43 -19.51 3.72
C GLN A 540 -17.53 -19.83 5.21
N ILE A 541 -16.64 -19.28 6.03
CA ILE A 541 -16.51 -19.60 7.45
C ILE A 541 -17.53 -18.83 8.32
N ILE A 542 -17.72 -17.53 8.07
CA ILE A 542 -18.59 -16.68 8.91
C ILE A 542 -20.01 -17.25 9.02
N PRO A 543 -20.70 -17.64 7.93
CA PRO A 543 -22.06 -18.20 8.03
C PRO A 543 -22.14 -19.54 8.75
N GLN A 544 -21.01 -20.25 8.92
CA GLN A 544 -20.97 -21.54 9.65
C GLN A 544 -20.78 -21.36 11.16
N ILE A 545 -20.13 -20.27 11.57
CA ILE A 545 -19.83 -19.99 12.98
C ILE A 545 -20.91 -19.11 13.62
N THR A 546 -21.51 -18.23 12.83
CA THR A 546 -22.48 -17.25 13.30
C THR A 546 -23.76 -17.33 12.49
N ASP A 547 -24.92 -17.19 13.15
CA ASP A 547 -26.21 -17.04 12.47
C ASP A 547 -26.32 -15.69 11.72
N PHE A 548 -25.24 -14.89 11.74
CA PHE A 548 -25.19 -13.58 11.13
C PHE A 548 -24.75 -13.67 9.66
N PRO A 549 -25.61 -13.29 8.68
CA PRO A 549 -25.34 -13.44 7.24
C PRO A 549 -24.36 -12.36 6.73
N MET A 550 -23.18 -12.28 7.33
CA MET A 550 -22.16 -11.32 6.90
C MET A 550 -21.46 -11.80 5.63
N HIS A 551 -21.53 -11.00 4.57
CA HIS A 551 -20.79 -11.19 3.34
C HIS A 551 -19.86 -10.01 3.08
N LEU A 552 -18.56 -10.30 3.01
CA LEU A 552 -17.58 -9.33 2.56
C LEU A 552 -17.72 -9.10 1.06
N THR A 553 -17.94 -7.86 0.66
CA THR A 553 -18.15 -7.50 -0.75
C THR A 553 -16.95 -6.71 -1.29
N PHE A 554 -16.46 -7.10 -2.46
CA PHE A 554 -15.41 -6.38 -3.16
C PHE A 554 -15.98 -5.12 -3.82
N GLN A 555 -15.38 -3.96 -3.55
CA GLN A 555 -15.83 -2.67 -4.08
C GLN A 555 -14.76 -2.04 -4.96
N PRO A 556 -14.87 -2.15 -6.30
CA PRO A 556 -13.80 -1.72 -7.21
C PRO A 556 -13.49 -0.22 -7.11
N LEU A 557 -14.50 0.63 -6.89
CA LEU A 557 -14.30 2.07 -6.75
C LEU A 557 -13.47 2.42 -5.50
N ILE A 558 -13.77 1.78 -4.36
CA ILE A 558 -13.00 1.98 -3.11
C ILE A 558 -11.57 1.49 -3.31
N MET A 559 -11.38 0.34 -3.95
CA MET A 559 -10.04 -0.18 -4.25
C MET A 559 -9.25 0.77 -5.15
N LEU A 560 -9.87 1.38 -6.16
CA LEU A 560 -9.22 2.39 -6.99
C LEU A 560 -8.82 3.64 -6.18
N LEU A 561 -9.69 4.12 -5.31
CA LEU A 561 -9.38 5.25 -4.41
C LEU A 561 -8.25 4.92 -3.44
N LEU A 562 -8.22 3.70 -2.89
CA LEU A 562 -7.12 3.23 -2.04
C LEU A 562 -5.81 3.11 -2.81
N TRP A 563 -5.83 2.65 -4.07
CA TRP A 563 -4.66 2.62 -4.93
C TRP A 563 -4.08 4.02 -5.18
N THR A 564 -4.93 4.97 -5.58
CA THR A 564 -4.48 6.35 -5.82
C THR A 564 -3.99 7.03 -4.55
N GLY A 565 -4.72 6.89 -3.44
CA GLY A 565 -4.37 7.48 -2.15
C GLY A 565 -3.06 6.91 -1.60
N SER A 566 -2.89 5.58 -1.59
CA SER A 566 -1.65 4.95 -1.14
C SER A 566 -0.47 5.26 -2.06
N PHE A 567 -0.69 5.40 -3.38
CA PHE A 567 0.35 5.82 -4.32
C PHE A 567 0.86 7.23 -4.02
N VAL A 568 -0.04 8.17 -3.73
CA VAL A 568 0.33 9.55 -3.32
C VAL A 568 1.18 9.52 -2.04
N LEU A 569 0.80 8.70 -1.05
CA LEU A 569 1.57 8.54 0.19
C LEU A 569 2.97 7.96 -0.07
N VAL A 570 3.10 6.95 -0.94
CA VAL A 570 4.38 6.38 -1.35
C VAL A 570 5.23 7.44 -2.06
N CYS A 571 4.67 8.22 -2.98
CA CYS A 571 5.37 9.32 -3.65
C CYS A 571 5.86 10.37 -2.65
N PHE A 572 5.03 10.74 -1.67
CA PHE A 572 5.41 11.70 -0.64
C PHE A 572 6.56 11.18 0.23
N SER A 573 6.50 9.92 0.67
CA SER A 573 7.58 9.28 1.44
C SER A 573 8.88 9.21 0.67
N THR A 574 8.83 8.93 -0.65
CA THR A 574 10.03 8.90 -1.50
C THR A 574 10.65 10.26 -1.70
N LEU A 575 9.86 11.33 -1.67
CA LEU A 575 10.38 12.69 -1.77
C LEU A 575 11.39 12.99 -0.65
N PHE A 576 11.07 12.62 0.60
CA PHE A 576 12.01 12.74 1.73
C PHE A 576 13.29 11.96 1.50
N SER A 577 13.17 10.73 1.03
CA SER A 577 14.31 9.87 0.74
C SER A 577 15.20 10.43 -0.38
N ILE A 578 14.58 10.99 -1.43
CA ILE A 578 15.29 11.64 -2.54
C ILE A 578 16.01 12.91 -2.06
N LEU A 579 15.36 13.75 -1.25
CA LEU A 579 15.99 14.96 -0.70
C LEU A 579 17.20 14.61 0.16
N TYR A 580 17.16 13.50 0.88
CA TYR A 580 18.30 12.98 1.62
C TYR A 580 19.46 12.59 0.69
N ILE A 581 19.21 11.82 -0.40
CA ILE A 581 20.23 11.42 -1.38
C ILE A 581 20.83 12.64 -2.10
N ILE A 582 20.00 13.62 -2.46
CA ILE A 582 20.45 14.82 -3.17
C ILE A 582 21.44 15.62 -2.32
N LYS A 583 21.20 15.74 -1.01
CA LYS A 583 22.05 16.47 -0.07
C LYS A 583 23.34 15.74 0.28
N LEU A 584 23.46 14.45 -0.03
CA LEU A 584 24.68 13.70 0.26
C LEU A 584 25.81 14.12 -0.68
N ASN A 585 26.96 14.41 -0.10
CA ASN A 585 28.18 14.68 -0.84
C ASN A 585 28.72 13.35 -1.44
N PRO A 586 28.84 13.22 -2.78
CA PRO A 586 29.30 11.98 -3.42
C PRO A 586 30.68 11.54 -2.96
N SER A 587 31.60 12.48 -2.70
CA SER A 587 32.97 12.15 -2.28
C SER A 587 32.99 11.43 -0.91
N ARG A 588 32.13 11.83 0.03
CA ARG A 588 32.00 11.16 1.34
C ARG A 588 31.48 9.73 1.20
N ILE A 589 30.47 9.53 0.32
CA ILE A 589 29.85 8.21 0.12
C ILE A 589 30.83 7.23 -0.53
N LEU A 590 31.60 7.70 -1.53
CA LEU A 590 32.55 6.87 -2.27
C LEU A 590 33.79 6.50 -1.43
N LYS A 591 34.12 7.28 -0.40
CA LYS A 591 35.21 6.98 0.57
C LYS A 591 34.77 6.04 1.70
N MET A 592 33.45 5.89 1.97
CA MET A 592 32.98 4.93 2.96
C MET A 592 33.11 3.50 2.40
N ARG A 593 34.04 2.70 3.00
CA ARG A 593 34.24 1.27 2.71
C ARG A 593 33.05 0.41 3.18
#